data_5ba578f69275f307aefe4d83f8f197f5
#
_entry.id   5ba578f69275f307aefe4d83f8f197f5
#
_cell.length_a   1.000
_cell.length_b   1.000
_cell.length_c   1.000
_cell.angle_alpha   90.00
_cell.angle_beta   90.00
_cell.angle_gamma   90.00
#
_symmetry.space_group_name_H-M   'P 1'
#
loop_
_entity.id
_entity.type
_entity.pdbx_description
1 polymer ?
#
loop_
_entity_poly.entity_id
_entity_poly.type
_entity_poly.pdbx_seq_one_letter_code
_entity_poly.pdbx_strand_id
1 'polypeptide(L)'
;MSELEAFRAEVRAWLEENCPPEMRKPVRGDEDICWGGRNCEFQSEAQKLWLERCAAKGYTVPDWPKEYGGAGLSAAQAKVLREEMAAIKARSPLNSFGIWMLGPALLKFGTEEQELHYLNQIARGEIRWCQGYSEPGSGSDLVSLQTFGEDKGDHWVVNGSKIWTSYANKADWIF
;
A
#
# COMPACT_ATOMS: atom_id res chain seq x y z
N MET A 1 -4.64 -33.65 3.89
CA MET A 1 -4.60 -32.19 4.12
C MET A 1 -4.53 -31.54 2.75
N SER A 2 -5.45 -30.64 2.43
CA SER A 2 -5.38 -29.92 1.15
C SER A 2 -4.22 -28.92 1.18
N GLU A 3 -3.78 -28.47 -0.02
CA GLU A 3 -2.72 -27.46 -0.14
C GLU A 3 -3.07 -26.17 0.63
N LEU A 4 -4.33 -25.73 0.58
CA LEU A 4 -4.81 -24.56 1.33
C LEU A 4 -4.84 -24.78 2.84
N GLU A 5 -5.10 -25.98 3.32
CA GLU A 5 -5.03 -26.29 4.76
C GLU A 5 -3.58 -26.26 5.25
N ALA A 6 -2.65 -26.80 4.47
CA ALA A 6 -1.23 -26.73 4.78
C ALA A 6 -0.75 -25.28 4.81
N PHE A 7 -1.11 -24.49 3.81
CA PHE A 7 -0.81 -23.06 3.75
C PHE A 7 -1.41 -22.28 4.93
N ARG A 8 -2.65 -22.58 5.33
CA ARG A 8 -3.28 -21.98 6.51
C ARG A 8 -2.49 -22.26 7.79
N ALA A 9 -2.02 -23.49 7.97
CA ALA A 9 -1.21 -23.85 9.13
C ALA A 9 0.12 -23.09 9.14
N GLU A 10 0.78 -22.96 7.96
CA GLU A 10 2.01 -22.17 7.81
C GLU A 10 1.79 -20.70 8.17
N VAL A 11 0.75 -20.08 7.61
CA VAL A 11 0.40 -18.68 7.90
C VAL A 11 0.13 -18.46 9.37
N ARG A 12 -0.64 -19.36 10.01
CA ARG A 12 -0.94 -19.28 11.44
C ARG A 12 0.32 -19.32 12.28
N ALA A 13 1.19 -20.29 12.04
CA ALA A 13 2.46 -20.41 12.74
C ALA A 13 3.34 -19.16 12.56
N TRP A 14 3.43 -18.64 11.34
CA TRP A 14 4.17 -17.43 11.07
C TRP A 14 3.59 -16.21 11.80
N LEU A 15 2.26 -16.05 11.82
CA LEU A 15 1.58 -14.95 12.51
C LEU A 15 1.78 -15.04 14.03
N GLU A 16 1.72 -16.23 14.61
CA GLU A 16 1.95 -16.44 16.04
C GLU A 16 3.36 -16.02 16.45
N GLU A 17 4.36 -16.34 15.64
CA GLU A 17 5.76 -16.01 15.88
C GLU A 17 6.07 -14.53 15.60
N ASN A 18 5.51 -13.94 14.54
CA ASN A 18 5.97 -12.67 13.98
C ASN A 18 5.08 -11.48 14.31
N CYS A 19 3.79 -11.66 14.60
CA CYS A 19 2.90 -10.55 14.93
C CYS A 19 3.07 -10.13 16.38
N PRO A 20 3.57 -8.92 16.68
CA PRO A 20 3.71 -8.45 18.06
C PRO A 20 2.35 -8.42 18.79
N PRO A 21 2.28 -8.74 20.08
CA PRO A 21 1.03 -8.70 20.85
C PRO A 21 0.31 -7.35 20.81
N GLU A 22 1.06 -6.24 20.73
CA GLU A 22 0.53 -4.88 20.62
C GLU A 22 -0.22 -4.66 19.31
N MET A 23 0.18 -5.36 18.24
CA MET A 23 -0.45 -5.28 16.92
C MET A 23 -1.68 -6.20 16.79
N ARG A 24 -1.99 -7.02 17.79
CA ARG A 24 -3.19 -7.90 17.87
C ARG A 24 -4.36 -7.21 18.59
N LYS A 25 -4.56 -5.92 18.34
CA LYS A 25 -5.61 -5.11 18.97
C LYS A 25 -6.35 -4.32 17.89
N PRO A 26 -7.67 -4.08 18.08
CA PRO A 26 -8.43 -3.24 17.17
C PRO A 26 -7.82 -1.86 16.98
N VAL A 27 -7.97 -1.30 15.79
CA VAL A 27 -7.68 0.10 15.49
C VAL A 27 -8.65 0.98 16.29
N ARG A 28 -8.15 2.01 16.98
CA ARG A 28 -8.92 2.93 17.80
C ARG A 28 -8.98 4.34 17.20
N GLY A 29 -7.94 4.73 16.46
CA GLY A 29 -7.83 6.03 15.82
C GLY A 29 -6.80 6.01 14.69
N ASP A 30 -6.63 7.13 14.02
CA ASP A 30 -5.73 7.27 12.87
C ASP A 30 -4.26 7.00 13.24
N GLU A 31 -3.88 7.23 14.48
CA GLU A 31 -2.55 6.94 15.01
C GLU A 31 -2.20 5.46 15.00
N ASP A 32 -3.21 4.59 15.09
CA ASP A 32 -3.04 3.14 15.03
C ASP A 32 -2.78 2.62 13.60
N ILE A 33 -2.95 3.49 12.58
CA ILE A 33 -2.80 3.14 11.17
C ILE A 33 -1.40 3.49 10.69
N CYS A 34 -0.66 2.50 10.22
CA CYS A 34 0.62 2.73 9.56
C CYS A 34 0.41 3.13 8.09
N TRP A 35 0.79 4.35 7.73
CA TRP A 35 0.68 4.88 6.37
C TRP A 35 2.00 4.82 5.57
N GLY A 36 3.10 4.55 6.24
CA GLY A 36 4.42 4.59 5.63
C GLY A 36 4.85 6.00 5.20
N GLY A 37 5.82 6.08 4.30
CA GLY A 37 6.37 7.32 3.77
C GLY A 37 7.73 7.69 4.35
N ARG A 38 8.43 8.61 3.70
CA ARG A 38 9.78 9.05 4.08
C ARG A 38 9.83 9.69 5.47
N ASN A 39 8.73 10.33 5.88
CA ASN A 39 8.57 10.98 7.17
C ASN A 39 7.58 10.19 8.06
N CYS A 40 7.56 8.85 7.95
CA CYS A 40 6.68 8.02 8.75
C CYS A 40 7.08 8.08 10.22
N GLU A 41 6.17 8.55 11.07
CA GLU A 41 6.28 8.46 12.52
C GLU A 41 5.54 7.22 13.00
N PHE A 42 6.28 6.21 13.46
CA PHE A 42 5.68 5.01 14.03
C PHE A 42 5.20 5.28 15.45
N GLN A 43 4.00 4.83 15.76
CA GLN A 43 3.42 4.96 17.10
C GLN A 43 4.19 4.13 18.14
N SER A 44 4.79 3.02 17.73
CA SER A 44 5.59 2.14 18.58
C SER A 44 6.60 1.34 17.77
N GLU A 45 7.61 0.80 18.43
CA GLU A 45 8.55 -0.14 17.84
C GLU A 45 7.82 -1.41 17.33
N ALA A 46 6.73 -1.82 17.98
CA ALA A 46 5.93 -2.96 17.54
C ALA A 46 5.25 -2.69 16.19
N GLN A 47 4.77 -1.47 15.94
CA GLN A 47 4.18 -1.10 14.65
C GLN A 47 5.23 -1.13 13.54
N LYS A 48 6.41 -0.56 13.79
CA LYS A 48 7.54 -0.60 12.86
C LYS A 48 7.96 -2.03 12.54
N LEU A 49 8.20 -2.83 13.58
CA LEU A 49 8.62 -4.22 13.44
C LEU A 49 7.57 -5.05 12.67
N TRP A 50 6.28 -4.79 12.89
CA TRP A 50 5.22 -5.47 12.18
C TRP A 50 5.22 -5.14 10.70
N LEU A 51 5.37 -3.87 10.32
CA LEU A 51 5.54 -3.47 8.94
C LEU A 51 6.76 -4.16 8.30
N GLU A 52 7.91 -4.09 8.94
CA GLU A 52 9.16 -4.66 8.41
C GLU A 52 9.05 -6.17 8.16
N ARG A 53 8.47 -6.92 9.12
CA ARG A 53 8.26 -8.36 8.99
C ARG A 53 7.28 -8.72 7.87
N CYS A 54 6.16 -8.00 7.79
CA CYS A 54 5.19 -8.21 6.72
C CYS A 54 5.74 -7.83 5.35
N ALA A 55 6.48 -6.74 5.24
CA ALA A 55 7.13 -6.33 4.01
C ALA A 55 8.17 -7.35 3.54
N ALA A 56 9.02 -7.85 4.46
CA ALA A 56 10.00 -8.88 4.16
C ALA A 56 9.37 -10.21 3.69
N LYS A 57 8.16 -10.54 4.16
CA LYS A 57 7.40 -11.73 3.76
C LYS A 57 6.52 -11.50 2.52
N GLY A 58 6.41 -10.23 2.05
CA GLY A 58 5.51 -9.82 0.97
C GLY A 58 4.02 -9.74 1.38
N TYR A 59 3.72 -9.71 2.67
CA TYR A 59 2.37 -9.72 3.21
C TYR A 59 1.71 -8.35 3.30
N THR A 60 2.42 -7.28 2.97
CA THR A 60 1.84 -5.94 2.73
C THR A 60 1.03 -5.87 1.45
N VAL A 61 1.47 -6.61 0.43
CA VAL A 61 0.87 -6.72 -0.92
C VAL A 61 0.90 -8.19 -1.37
N PRO A 62 0.15 -9.09 -0.72
CA PRO A 62 0.36 -10.53 -0.78
C PRO A 62 0.14 -11.14 -2.17
N ASP A 63 -0.69 -10.55 -2.99
CA ASP A 63 -1.04 -10.98 -4.35
C ASP A 63 -0.17 -10.35 -5.45
N TRP A 64 0.69 -9.37 -5.10
CA TRP A 64 1.62 -8.82 -6.09
C TRP A 64 2.75 -9.79 -6.42
N PRO A 65 3.36 -9.68 -7.62
CA PRO A 65 4.55 -10.44 -7.98
C PRO A 65 5.68 -10.26 -6.96
N LYS A 66 6.46 -11.31 -6.75
CA LYS A 66 7.59 -11.30 -5.78
C LYS A 66 8.65 -10.28 -6.14
N GLU A 67 8.90 -10.07 -7.41
CA GLU A 67 9.85 -9.08 -7.94
C GLU A 67 9.50 -7.64 -7.55
N TYR A 68 8.21 -7.39 -7.25
CA TYR A 68 7.69 -6.08 -6.81
C TYR A 68 7.34 -6.03 -5.32
N GLY A 69 7.92 -6.94 -4.53
CA GLY A 69 7.77 -6.94 -3.06
C GLY A 69 6.54 -7.66 -2.55
N GLY A 70 5.77 -8.34 -3.41
CA GLY A 70 4.65 -9.18 -3.02
C GLY A 70 5.07 -10.59 -2.63
N ALA A 71 4.12 -11.37 -2.13
CA ALA A 71 4.32 -12.79 -1.84
C ALA A 71 3.96 -13.71 -3.03
N GLY A 72 3.37 -13.17 -4.10
CA GLY A 72 2.91 -13.92 -5.26
C GLY A 72 1.80 -14.93 -4.93
N LEU A 73 0.98 -14.62 -3.93
CA LEU A 73 -0.10 -15.51 -3.50
C LEU A 73 -1.25 -15.51 -4.49
N SER A 74 -1.85 -16.67 -4.68
CA SER A 74 -3.13 -16.78 -5.36
C SER A 74 -4.24 -16.07 -4.56
N ALA A 75 -5.36 -15.74 -5.21
CA ALA A 75 -6.50 -15.12 -4.54
C ALA A 75 -7.01 -15.96 -3.35
N ALA A 76 -6.98 -17.30 -3.47
CA ALA A 76 -7.37 -18.20 -2.40
C ALA A 76 -6.40 -18.14 -1.21
N GLN A 77 -5.09 -18.11 -1.46
CA GLN A 77 -4.06 -17.98 -0.44
C GLN A 77 -4.10 -16.60 0.23
N ALA A 78 -4.25 -15.53 -0.54
CA ALA A 78 -4.40 -14.18 0.00
C ALA A 78 -5.66 -14.03 0.88
N LYS A 79 -6.75 -14.74 0.54
CA LYS A 79 -7.93 -14.83 1.38
C LYS A 79 -7.63 -15.53 2.70
N VAL A 80 -6.92 -16.67 2.67
CA VAL A 80 -6.50 -17.40 3.88
C VAL A 80 -5.65 -16.52 4.79
N LEU A 81 -4.67 -15.79 4.23
CA LEU A 81 -3.85 -14.85 5.01
C LEU A 81 -4.71 -13.80 5.73
N ARG A 82 -5.68 -13.19 5.03
CA ARG A 82 -6.59 -12.19 5.64
C ARG A 82 -7.46 -12.81 6.74
N GLU A 83 -7.94 -14.01 6.56
CA GLU A 83 -8.73 -14.74 7.57
C GLU A 83 -7.92 -15.02 8.84
N GLU A 84 -6.67 -15.50 8.70
CA GLU A 84 -5.81 -15.78 9.86
C GLU A 84 -5.36 -14.48 10.55
N MET A 85 -5.06 -13.41 9.81
CA MET A 85 -4.81 -12.09 10.41
C MET A 85 -6.01 -11.58 11.21
N ALA A 86 -7.22 -11.72 10.67
CA ALA A 86 -8.44 -11.33 11.34
C ALA A 86 -8.70 -12.17 12.60
N ALA A 87 -8.43 -13.48 12.57
CA ALA A 87 -8.61 -14.40 13.71
C ALA A 87 -7.80 -13.99 14.94
N ILE A 88 -6.58 -13.48 14.74
CA ILE A 88 -5.74 -12.95 15.83
C ILE A 88 -5.90 -11.45 16.05
N LYS A 89 -6.84 -10.79 15.36
CA LYS A 89 -7.08 -9.35 15.38
C LYS A 89 -5.83 -8.53 15.02
N ALA A 90 -5.00 -9.06 14.13
CA ALA A 90 -3.83 -8.33 13.64
C ALA A 90 -4.25 -7.07 12.87
N ARG A 91 -3.62 -5.95 13.21
CA ARG A 91 -3.77 -4.71 12.43
C ARG A 91 -3.17 -4.88 11.05
N SER A 92 -3.71 -4.15 10.06
CA SER A 92 -3.04 -4.05 8.76
C SER A 92 -1.61 -3.52 8.95
N PRO A 93 -0.60 -4.17 8.37
CA PRO A 93 0.79 -3.70 8.52
C PRO A 93 1.04 -2.37 7.83
N LEU A 94 0.31 -2.08 6.75
CA LEU A 94 0.46 -0.88 5.94
C LEU A 94 -0.86 -0.50 5.27
N ASN A 95 -1.21 0.77 5.35
CA ASN A 95 -2.25 1.41 4.57
C ASN A 95 -1.62 2.40 3.59
N SER A 96 -2.01 2.36 2.32
CA SER A 96 -1.42 3.26 1.33
C SER A 96 -2.28 3.37 0.07
N PHE A 97 -2.52 4.59 -0.41
CA PHE A 97 -3.07 4.82 -1.75
C PHE A 97 -2.18 4.20 -2.84
N GLY A 98 -0.89 4.08 -2.58
CA GLY A 98 0.02 3.34 -3.43
C GLY A 98 -0.37 1.88 -3.60
N ILE A 99 -0.87 1.21 -2.54
CA ILE A 99 -1.29 -0.19 -2.60
C ILE A 99 -2.65 -0.34 -3.28
N TRP A 100 -3.64 0.51 -2.95
CA TRP A 100 -5.02 0.30 -3.39
C TRP A 100 -5.31 0.87 -4.77
N MET A 101 -4.61 1.92 -5.17
CA MET A 101 -4.93 2.70 -6.37
C MET A 101 -3.80 2.71 -7.37
N LEU A 102 -2.64 3.25 -7.02
CA LEU A 102 -1.53 3.42 -7.96
C LEU A 102 -0.88 2.08 -8.33
N GLY A 103 -0.60 1.20 -7.36
CA GLY A 103 0.06 -0.06 -7.61
C GLY A 103 -0.67 -0.97 -8.60
N PRO A 104 -2.00 -1.20 -8.45
CA PRO A 104 -2.77 -1.92 -9.45
C PRO A 104 -2.74 -1.28 -10.85
N ALA A 105 -2.67 0.05 -10.91
CA ALA A 105 -2.55 0.76 -12.18
C ALA A 105 -1.16 0.59 -12.80
N LEU A 106 -0.09 0.68 -12.00
CA LEU A 106 1.27 0.42 -12.45
C LEU A 106 1.44 -1.02 -12.94
N LEU A 107 0.99 -2.02 -12.17
CA LEU A 107 1.04 -3.44 -12.56
C LEU A 107 0.28 -3.75 -13.85
N LYS A 108 -0.63 -2.90 -14.28
CA LYS A 108 -1.41 -3.10 -15.51
C LYS A 108 -0.96 -2.25 -16.67
N PHE A 109 -0.49 -1.05 -16.43
CA PHE A 109 -0.25 -0.02 -17.44
C PHE A 109 1.13 0.64 -17.33
N GLY A 110 1.88 0.36 -16.28
CA GLY A 110 3.21 0.90 -16.06
C GLY A 110 4.22 0.40 -17.08
N THR A 111 5.31 1.13 -17.25
CA THR A 111 6.52 0.61 -17.88
C THR A 111 7.31 -0.20 -16.86
N GLU A 112 8.14 -1.13 -17.32
CA GLU A 112 9.02 -1.91 -16.43
C GLU A 112 9.89 -1.00 -15.52
N GLU A 113 10.35 0.12 -16.05
CA GLU A 113 11.11 1.11 -15.28
C GLU A 113 10.27 1.71 -14.15
N GLN A 114 9.01 2.08 -14.41
CA GLN A 114 8.09 2.60 -13.39
C GLN A 114 7.75 1.54 -12.34
N GLU A 115 7.49 0.32 -12.76
CA GLU A 115 7.18 -0.79 -11.87
C GLU A 115 8.35 -1.09 -10.93
N LEU A 116 9.55 -1.26 -11.45
CA LEU A 116 10.77 -1.51 -10.66
C LEU A 116 11.09 -0.36 -9.71
N HIS A 117 10.88 0.89 -10.16
CA HIS A 117 11.19 2.06 -9.36
C HIS A 117 10.21 2.25 -8.19
N TYR A 118 8.90 2.08 -8.40
CA TYR A 118 7.89 2.46 -7.41
C TYR A 118 7.31 1.30 -6.62
N LEU A 119 7.03 0.15 -7.24
CA LEU A 119 6.24 -0.90 -6.58
C LEU A 119 6.92 -1.47 -5.34
N ASN A 120 8.23 -1.70 -5.39
CA ASN A 120 8.99 -2.18 -4.23
C ASN A 120 8.96 -1.19 -3.06
N GLN A 121 9.09 0.11 -3.33
CA GLN A 121 9.04 1.15 -2.30
C GLN A 121 7.62 1.27 -1.70
N ILE A 122 6.57 1.12 -2.54
CA ILE A 122 5.18 1.08 -2.08
C ILE A 122 4.96 -0.14 -1.17
N ALA A 123 5.40 -1.32 -1.60
CA ALA A 123 5.23 -2.57 -0.84
C ALA A 123 5.93 -2.53 0.53
N ARG A 124 7.07 -1.86 0.63
CA ARG A 124 7.82 -1.69 1.88
C ARG A 124 7.36 -0.50 2.72
N GLY A 125 6.42 0.32 2.23
CA GLY A 125 5.96 1.51 2.93
C GLY A 125 7.02 2.63 3.00
N GLU A 126 8.00 2.65 2.10
CA GLU A 126 9.08 3.65 2.06
C GLU A 126 8.62 4.98 1.47
N ILE A 127 7.58 4.95 0.63
CA ILE A 127 6.98 6.13 0.01
C ILE A 127 5.48 6.15 0.21
N ARG A 128 4.95 7.34 0.50
CA ARG A 128 3.52 7.59 0.69
C ARG A 128 2.97 8.40 -0.47
N TRP A 129 1.89 7.92 -1.05
CA TRP A 129 1.19 8.55 -2.17
C TRP A 129 -0.10 9.22 -1.73
N CYS A 130 -0.47 10.31 -2.40
CA CYS A 130 -1.82 10.84 -2.40
C CYS A 130 -2.39 10.88 -3.81
N GLN A 131 -3.72 10.97 -3.91
CA GLN A 131 -4.45 11.02 -5.17
C GLN A 131 -4.83 12.46 -5.53
N GLY A 132 -4.36 12.95 -6.67
CA GLY A 132 -4.65 14.27 -7.19
C GLY A 132 -5.59 14.22 -8.40
N TYR A 133 -6.86 13.90 -8.20
CA TYR A 133 -7.84 13.79 -9.30
C TYR A 133 -8.70 15.05 -9.41
N SER A 134 -9.47 15.37 -8.38
CA SER A 134 -10.45 16.45 -8.39
C SER A 134 -9.83 17.84 -8.58
N GLU A 135 -10.57 18.71 -9.24
CA GLU A 135 -10.24 20.13 -9.43
C GLU A 135 -11.39 21.01 -8.91
N PRO A 136 -11.16 22.32 -8.68
CA PRO A 136 -12.23 23.22 -8.22
C PRO A 136 -13.49 23.18 -9.06
N GLY A 137 -13.38 22.95 -10.37
CA GLY A 137 -14.50 22.82 -11.31
C GLY A 137 -14.85 21.39 -11.70
N SER A 138 -14.16 20.37 -11.18
CA SER A 138 -14.27 18.99 -11.63
C SER A 138 -14.12 18.01 -10.45
N GLY A 139 -15.24 17.51 -9.96
CA GLY A 139 -15.30 16.46 -8.94
C GLY A 139 -15.91 15.19 -9.52
N SER A 140 -17.24 15.01 -9.35
CA SER A 140 -17.96 13.86 -9.91
C SER A 140 -17.90 13.81 -11.44
N ASP A 141 -17.89 14.95 -12.09
CA ASP A 141 -17.61 15.08 -13.53
C ASP A 141 -16.10 15.17 -13.75
N LEU A 142 -15.43 14.04 -13.70
CA LEU A 142 -13.98 13.95 -13.89
C LEU A 142 -13.56 14.24 -15.34
N VAL A 143 -14.48 14.14 -16.30
CA VAL A 143 -14.19 14.41 -17.72
C VAL A 143 -13.90 15.91 -17.96
N SER A 144 -14.39 16.80 -17.09
CA SER A 144 -14.18 18.25 -17.19
C SER A 144 -12.85 18.74 -16.61
N LEU A 145 -11.87 17.86 -16.34
CA LEU A 145 -10.52 18.22 -15.89
C LEU A 145 -9.85 19.20 -16.86
N GLN A 146 -9.19 20.20 -16.29
CA GLN A 146 -8.46 21.23 -17.02
C GLN A 146 -6.95 21.22 -16.79
N THR A 147 -6.49 20.54 -15.72
CA THR A 147 -5.04 20.34 -15.52
C THR A 147 -4.47 19.58 -16.70
N PHE A 148 -3.45 20.11 -17.31
CA PHE A 148 -2.75 19.47 -18.42
C PHE A 148 -1.22 19.58 -18.27
N GLY A 149 -0.53 18.61 -18.86
CA GLY A 149 0.92 18.60 -18.98
C GLY A 149 1.34 18.90 -20.41
N GLU A 150 2.27 19.83 -20.58
CA GLU A 150 2.89 20.13 -21.86
C GLU A 150 4.27 19.48 -21.91
N ASP A 151 4.48 18.58 -22.87
CA ASP A 151 5.77 17.92 -23.08
C ASP A 151 6.76 18.92 -23.73
N LYS A 152 7.88 19.15 -23.06
CA LYS A 152 9.00 20.01 -23.55
C LYS A 152 10.20 19.17 -23.98
N GLY A 153 10.08 17.85 -24.03
CA GLY A 153 11.11 16.90 -24.45
C GLY A 153 11.94 16.36 -23.30
N ASP A 154 12.56 17.22 -22.51
CA ASP A 154 13.37 16.86 -21.34
C ASP A 154 12.63 17.01 -20.00
N HIS A 155 11.46 17.65 -20.01
CA HIS A 155 10.59 17.84 -18.85
C HIS A 155 9.13 18.09 -19.25
N TRP A 156 8.22 18.00 -18.29
CA TRP A 156 6.82 18.34 -18.44
C TRP A 156 6.50 19.64 -17.70
N VAL A 157 5.77 20.54 -18.35
CA VAL A 157 5.20 21.73 -17.70
C VAL A 157 3.75 21.44 -17.37
N VAL A 158 3.43 21.34 -16.08
CA VAL A 158 2.08 21.02 -15.60
C VAL A 158 1.40 22.31 -15.14
N ASN A 159 0.21 22.59 -15.72
CA ASN A 159 -0.62 23.73 -15.38
C ASN A 159 -2.00 23.25 -14.89
N GLY A 160 -2.39 23.69 -13.70
CA GLY A 160 -3.68 23.35 -13.11
C GLY A 160 -3.68 23.45 -11.60
N SER A 161 -4.79 23.05 -11.00
CA SER A 161 -4.98 23.04 -9.55
C SER A 161 -5.79 21.82 -9.15
N LYS A 162 -5.30 21.05 -8.18
CA LYS A 162 -5.99 19.91 -7.60
C LYS A 162 -6.58 20.27 -6.24
N ILE A 163 -7.73 19.69 -5.89
CA ILE A 163 -8.45 19.94 -4.63
C ILE A 163 -8.91 18.62 -4.00
N TRP A 164 -9.23 18.66 -2.72
CA TRP A 164 -9.69 17.50 -1.92
C TRP A 164 -8.73 16.31 -1.95
N THR A 165 -7.46 16.59 -2.10
CA THR A 165 -6.40 15.61 -2.09
C THR A 165 -6.12 15.16 -0.66
N SER A 166 -6.76 14.06 -0.25
CA SER A 166 -6.62 13.52 1.10
C SER A 166 -5.17 13.21 1.43
N TYR A 167 -4.72 13.68 2.60
CA TYR A 167 -3.37 13.48 3.12
C TYR A 167 -2.23 14.04 2.25
N ALA A 168 -2.49 14.98 1.35
CA ALA A 168 -1.46 15.61 0.51
C ALA A 168 -0.33 16.22 1.33
N ASN A 169 -0.65 16.80 2.49
CA ASN A 169 0.30 17.40 3.41
C ASN A 169 1.22 16.39 4.12
N LYS A 170 0.99 15.10 3.93
CA LYS A 170 1.77 14.00 4.52
C LYS A 170 2.31 13.03 3.47
N ALA A 171 2.00 13.25 2.20
CA ALA A 171 2.44 12.41 1.11
C ALA A 171 3.83 12.83 0.61
N ASP A 172 4.57 11.86 0.11
CA ASP A 172 5.85 12.09 -0.57
C ASP A 172 5.64 12.37 -2.06
N TRP A 173 4.58 11.78 -2.62
CA TRP A 173 4.24 11.81 -4.04
C TRP A 173 2.73 11.97 -4.27
N ILE A 174 2.38 12.47 -5.45
CA ILE A 174 1.00 12.58 -5.94
C ILE A 174 0.86 11.87 -7.29
N PHE A 175 -0.24 11.18 -7.54
CA PHE A 175 -0.60 10.61 -8.83
C PHE A 175 -1.97 11.11 -9.31
#